data_3f280415de5f8cff783e003deaf4fcc5
#
_entry.id   3f280415de5f8cff783e003deaf4fcc5
#
_cell.length_a   1.000
_cell.length_b   1.000
_cell.length_c   1.000
_cell.angle_alpha   90.00
_cell.angle_beta   90.00
_cell.angle_gamma   90.00
#
_symmetry.space_group_name_H-M   'P 1'
#
loop_
_entity.id
_entity.type
_entity.pdbx_description
1 polymer ?
#
loop_
_entity_poly.entity_id
_entity_poly.type
_entity_poly.pdbx_seq_one_letter_code
_entity_poly.pdbx_strand_id
1 'polypeptide(L)'
;MKVMAFEKIAVRDAFGLPDSKSYIAAGDLCTISDKTLAGLYPVTYPTARGEKTRWVTNLKGFLCNQNGYGDLPYPAPGYPSATVKSGGCGLCAAVSTVGALTGKAVPVKDMRDLAISCGARVSGGTDMKRLTDRLCKTYGLKCTQSNQLSQLTEHLEKGGVAICNTAGKGMFSTGGHYVVALGMLDGKLCLADPGLYAGKYSTARRKAAVKVSGDLLLTDGATLDADCVGRWPRYYLLGEVN
;
A
#
# COMPACT_ATOMS: atom_id res chain seq x y z
N MET A 1 -7.62 -4.75 9.23
CA MET A 1 -7.37 -3.81 8.13
C MET A 1 -7.80 -4.41 6.78
N LYS A 2 -8.30 -3.58 5.86
CA LYS A 2 -8.65 -4.00 4.49
C LYS A 2 -7.43 -3.90 3.56
N VAL A 3 -7.28 -4.86 2.64
CA VAL A 3 -6.19 -4.89 1.66
C VAL A 3 -6.62 -5.66 0.41
N MET A 4 -6.17 -5.21 -0.76
CA MET A 4 -6.39 -5.90 -2.03
C MET A 4 -5.32 -6.98 -2.25
N ALA A 5 -5.73 -8.17 -2.69
CA ALA A 5 -4.82 -9.18 -3.20
C ALA A 5 -4.44 -8.85 -4.66
N PHE A 6 -3.15 -8.82 -4.97
CA PHE A 6 -2.62 -8.56 -6.32
C PHE A 6 -2.18 -9.84 -7.03
N GLU A 7 -2.05 -10.93 -6.28
CA GLU A 7 -1.69 -12.25 -6.78
C GLU A 7 -2.60 -13.31 -6.18
N LYS A 8 -2.59 -14.53 -6.75
CA LYS A 8 -3.23 -15.69 -6.14
C LYS A 8 -2.44 -16.12 -4.91
N ILE A 9 -3.11 -16.23 -3.76
CA ILE A 9 -2.48 -16.53 -2.47
C ILE A 9 -2.97 -17.89 -1.97
N ALA A 10 -2.03 -18.79 -1.70
CA ALA A 10 -2.32 -20.07 -1.04
C ALA A 10 -2.63 -19.85 0.44
N VAL A 11 -3.63 -20.53 0.94
CA VAL A 11 -4.09 -20.41 2.33
C VAL A 11 -3.94 -21.70 3.11
N ARG A 12 -4.09 -21.60 4.43
CA ARG A 12 -4.02 -22.69 5.39
C ARG A 12 -5.31 -22.79 6.19
N ASP A 13 -5.60 -23.97 6.72
CA ASP A 13 -6.71 -24.18 7.65
C ASP A 13 -6.39 -23.65 9.07
N ALA A 14 -7.30 -23.83 10.01
CA ALA A 14 -7.15 -23.39 11.40
C ALA A 14 -6.00 -24.08 12.16
N PHE A 15 -5.53 -25.21 11.67
CA PHE A 15 -4.40 -25.97 12.25
C PHE A 15 -3.07 -25.61 11.57
N GLY A 16 -3.07 -24.66 10.62
CA GLY A 16 -1.88 -24.26 9.88
C GLY A 16 -1.48 -25.23 8.76
N LEU A 17 -2.32 -26.21 8.41
CA LEU A 17 -2.08 -27.12 7.30
C LEU A 17 -2.51 -26.50 5.96
N PRO A 18 -1.81 -26.79 4.84
CA PRO A 18 -2.19 -26.27 3.53
C PRO A 18 -3.63 -26.65 3.16
N ASP A 19 -4.46 -25.66 2.80
CA ASP A 19 -5.81 -25.89 2.27
C ASP A 19 -5.77 -25.84 0.74
N SER A 20 -5.55 -27.00 0.11
CA SER A 20 -5.47 -27.11 -1.35
C SER A 20 -6.78 -26.80 -2.10
N LYS A 21 -7.91 -26.77 -1.38
CA LYS A 21 -9.25 -26.49 -1.93
C LYS A 21 -9.62 -25.01 -1.86
N SER A 22 -8.78 -24.18 -1.25
CA SER A 22 -9.07 -22.76 -1.03
C SER A 22 -7.86 -21.91 -1.41
N TYR A 23 -8.13 -20.73 -1.91
CA TYR A 23 -7.14 -19.70 -2.20
C TYR A 23 -7.82 -18.33 -2.18
N ILE A 24 -7.03 -17.27 -2.04
CA ILE A 24 -7.46 -15.89 -2.27
C ILE A 24 -7.12 -15.58 -3.72
N ALA A 25 -8.07 -15.05 -4.48
CA ALA A 25 -7.83 -14.68 -5.88
C ALA A 25 -7.21 -13.27 -5.98
N ALA A 26 -6.47 -13.03 -7.06
CA ALA A 26 -6.08 -11.67 -7.40
C ALA A 26 -7.35 -10.83 -7.65
N GLY A 27 -7.40 -9.63 -7.06
CA GLY A 27 -8.56 -8.76 -7.09
C GLY A 27 -9.51 -8.92 -5.89
N ASP A 28 -9.34 -9.94 -5.05
CA ASP A 28 -10.13 -10.06 -3.83
C ASP A 28 -9.80 -8.94 -2.83
N LEU A 29 -10.83 -8.29 -2.31
CA LEU A 29 -10.70 -7.43 -1.13
C LEU A 29 -10.69 -8.31 0.12
N CYS A 30 -9.59 -8.29 0.84
CA CYS A 30 -9.38 -9.09 2.04
C CYS A 30 -9.43 -8.23 3.30
N THR A 31 -9.85 -8.84 4.41
CA THR A 31 -9.68 -8.28 5.75
C THR A 31 -8.64 -9.11 6.50
N ILE A 32 -7.49 -8.49 6.82
CA ILE A 32 -6.47 -9.08 7.69
C ILE A 32 -6.79 -8.67 9.12
N SER A 33 -6.82 -9.64 10.05
CA SER A 33 -6.97 -9.37 11.48
C SER A 33 -5.86 -8.44 11.98
N ASP A 34 -6.15 -7.66 13.01
CA ASP A 34 -5.19 -6.78 13.69
C ASP A 34 -4.18 -7.54 14.56
N LYS A 35 -4.38 -8.84 14.74
CA LYS A 35 -3.50 -9.73 15.53
C LYS A 35 -3.18 -11.00 14.79
N THR A 36 -1.93 -11.44 14.92
CA THR A 36 -1.51 -12.77 14.51
C THR A 36 -1.99 -13.83 15.51
N LEU A 37 -2.18 -15.05 15.02
CA LEU A 37 -2.50 -16.21 15.84
C LEU A 37 -1.46 -17.31 15.60
N ALA A 38 -0.68 -17.65 16.63
CA ALA A 38 0.41 -18.63 16.53
C ALA A 38 1.38 -18.36 15.34
N GLY A 39 1.67 -17.08 15.08
CA GLY A 39 2.53 -16.65 13.96
C GLY A 39 1.88 -16.70 12.58
N LEU A 40 0.60 -17.02 12.50
CA LEU A 40 -0.18 -16.98 11.27
C LEU A 40 -1.05 -15.72 11.22
N TYR A 41 -1.32 -15.21 10.02
CA TYR A 41 -2.19 -14.07 9.78
C TYR A 41 -3.58 -14.55 9.37
N PRO A 42 -4.62 -14.32 10.20
CA PRO A 42 -6.01 -14.60 9.81
C PRO A 42 -6.43 -13.62 8.70
N VAL A 43 -6.93 -14.17 7.60
CA VAL A 43 -7.40 -13.40 6.44
C VAL A 43 -8.80 -13.84 6.08
N THR A 44 -9.74 -12.90 6.07
CA THR A 44 -11.11 -13.07 5.58
C THR A 44 -11.20 -12.53 4.16
N TYR A 45 -11.77 -13.32 3.26
CA TYR A 45 -11.86 -13.00 1.83
C TYR A 45 -13.18 -13.51 1.24
N PRO A 46 -13.66 -12.92 0.13
CA PRO A 46 -14.91 -13.32 -0.50
C PRO A 46 -14.79 -14.69 -1.18
N THR A 47 -15.91 -15.41 -1.20
CA THR A 47 -16.09 -16.63 -1.99
C THR A 47 -17.48 -16.65 -2.61
N ALA A 48 -17.75 -17.57 -3.54
CA ALA A 48 -19.08 -17.73 -4.14
C ALA A 48 -20.19 -18.04 -3.11
N ARG A 49 -19.85 -18.45 -1.89
CA ARG A 49 -20.77 -18.81 -0.80
C ARG A 49 -20.76 -17.82 0.37
N GLY A 50 -20.23 -16.62 0.18
CA GLY A 50 -20.02 -15.61 1.22
C GLY A 50 -18.55 -15.50 1.62
N GLU A 51 -18.29 -14.90 2.77
CA GLU A 51 -16.92 -14.70 3.26
C GLU A 51 -16.36 -15.97 3.91
N LYS A 52 -15.04 -16.14 3.79
CA LYS A 52 -14.31 -17.26 4.39
C LYS A 52 -13.04 -16.74 5.06
N THR A 53 -12.76 -17.20 6.28
CA THR A 53 -11.51 -16.93 6.97
C THR A 53 -10.56 -18.12 6.82
N ARG A 54 -9.31 -17.81 6.48
CA ARG A 54 -8.18 -18.73 6.38
C ARG A 54 -6.93 -18.02 6.91
N TRP A 55 -5.83 -18.75 6.97
CA TRP A 55 -4.57 -18.28 7.51
C TRP A 55 -3.50 -18.27 6.42
N VAL A 56 -2.60 -17.28 6.51
CA VAL A 56 -1.39 -17.22 5.68
C VAL A 56 -0.17 -17.12 6.59
N THR A 57 0.96 -17.67 6.14
CA THR A 57 2.23 -17.66 6.91
C THR A 57 2.97 -16.33 6.79
N ASN A 58 2.66 -15.57 5.76
CA ASN A 58 3.21 -14.25 5.51
C ASN A 58 2.25 -13.46 4.62
N LEU A 59 2.51 -12.17 4.45
CA LEU A 59 1.64 -11.25 3.71
C LEU A 59 2.11 -11.04 2.25
N LYS A 60 2.57 -12.12 1.58
CA LYS A 60 2.89 -12.09 0.15
C LYS A 60 1.63 -12.01 -0.70
N GLY A 61 1.70 -11.29 -1.82
CA GLY A 61 0.60 -11.11 -2.77
C GLY A 61 -0.31 -9.92 -2.48
N PHE A 62 -0.02 -9.11 -1.45
CA PHE A 62 -0.81 -7.94 -1.06
C PHE A 62 -0.17 -6.61 -1.45
N LEU A 63 0.80 -6.60 -2.36
CA LEU A 63 1.51 -5.38 -2.79
C LEU A 63 1.33 -5.12 -4.28
N CYS A 64 0.85 -3.91 -4.62
CA CYS A 64 1.05 -3.36 -5.97
C CYS A 64 2.49 -2.86 -6.08
N ASN A 65 3.37 -3.68 -6.65
CA ASN A 65 4.80 -3.40 -6.72
C ASN A 65 5.17 -2.74 -8.05
N GLN A 66 5.70 -1.51 -8.02
CA GLN A 66 6.10 -0.76 -9.22
C GLN A 66 7.18 -1.47 -10.05
N ASN A 67 8.02 -2.30 -9.42
CA ASN A 67 9.10 -3.01 -10.11
C ASN A 67 8.60 -4.01 -11.16
N GLY A 68 7.34 -4.47 -11.05
CA GLY A 68 6.69 -5.33 -12.04
C GLY A 68 6.26 -4.62 -13.33
N TYR A 69 6.41 -3.29 -13.41
CA TYR A 69 5.89 -2.48 -14.53
C TYR A 69 7.01 -1.75 -15.29
N GLY A 70 8.11 -2.47 -15.58
CA GLY A 70 9.25 -1.92 -16.32
C GLY A 70 8.92 -1.53 -17.76
N ASP A 71 7.98 -2.22 -18.39
CA ASP A 71 7.56 -1.99 -19.78
C ASP A 71 6.37 -1.03 -19.92
N LEU A 72 5.82 -0.54 -18.80
CA LEU A 72 4.70 0.39 -18.81
C LEU A 72 5.23 1.84 -18.84
N PRO A 73 5.15 2.56 -19.99
CA PRO A 73 5.64 3.93 -20.10
C PRO A 73 4.90 4.88 -19.14
N TYR A 74 5.68 5.74 -18.50
CA TYR A 74 5.17 6.80 -17.62
C TYR A 74 6.03 8.05 -17.81
N PRO A 75 6.02 8.65 -19.02
CA PRO A 75 6.87 9.77 -19.37
C PRO A 75 6.53 11.02 -18.58
N ALA A 76 7.53 11.89 -18.38
CA ALA A 76 7.38 13.19 -17.76
C ALA A 76 8.29 14.21 -18.44
N PRO A 77 8.08 15.53 -18.25
CA PRO A 77 8.99 16.57 -18.71
C PRO A 77 10.43 16.28 -18.24
N GLY A 78 11.38 16.22 -19.17
CA GLY A 78 12.78 15.87 -18.93
C GLY A 78 13.07 14.36 -18.78
N TYR A 79 12.03 13.51 -18.77
CA TYR A 79 12.16 12.04 -18.61
C TYR A 79 11.26 11.29 -19.59
N PRO A 80 11.48 11.40 -20.92
CA PRO A 80 10.59 10.82 -21.93
C PRO A 80 10.55 9.28 -21.92
N SER A 81 11.63 8.64 -21.48
CA SER A 81 11.74 7.17 -21.39
C SER A 81 11.37 6.60 -20.00
N ALA A 82 10.86 7.42 -19.09
CA ALA A 82 10.48 6.94 -17.77
C ALA A 82 9.33 5.93 -17.85
N THR A 83 9.37 4.95 -16.95
CA THR A 83 8.36 3.90 -16.81
C THR A 83 7.75 3.93 -15.40
N VAL A 84 6.69 3.16 -15.18
CA VAL A 84 6.12 3.00 -13.84
C VAL A 84 7.16 2.44 -12.87
N LYS A 85 8.04 1.53 -13.31
CA LYS A 85 9.16 1.03 -12.48
C LYS A 85 10.05 2.15 -11.98
N SER A 86 10.35 3.16 -12.78
CA SER A 86 11.28 4.24 -12.43
C SER A 86 10.65 5.40 -11.66
N GLY A 87 9.32 5.61 -11.78
CA GLY A 87 8.68 6.78 -11.18
C GLY A 87 7.25 6.56 -10.69
N GLY A 88 6.80 5.30 -10.57
CA GLY A 88 5.41 4.93 -10.33
C GLY A 88 5.03 4.65 -8.87
N CYS A 89 5.87 4.97 -7.89
CA CYS A 89 5.53 4.71 -6.48
C CYS A 89 4.18 5.33 -6.09
N GLY A 90 3.91 6.57 -6.53
CA GLY A 90 2.64 7.23 -6.28
C GLY A 90 1.45 6.55 -6.98
N LEU A 91 1.65 6.00 -8.19
CA LEU A 91 0.60 5.24 -8.89
C LEU A 91 0.25 3.95 -8.16
N CYS A 92 1.25 3.14 -7.82
CA CYS A 92 1.04 1.87 -7.13
C CYS A 92 0.50 2.09 -5.70
N ALA A 93 0.89 3.19 -5.04
CA ALA A 93 0.29 3.62 -3.79
C ALA A 93 -1.21 3.94 -3.97
N ALA A 94 -1.58 4.68 -5.03
CA ALA A 94 -2.97 4.99 -5.35
C ALA A 94 -3.80 3.74 -5.67
N VAL A 95 -3.25 2.80 -6.45
CA VAL A 95 -3.90 1.50 -6.75
C VAL A 95 -4.18 0.72 -5.46
N SER A 96 -3.19 0.58 -4.58
CA SER A 96 -3.34 -0.10 -3.30
C SER A 96 -4.40 0.57 -2.42
N THR A 97 -4.41 1.90 -2.39
CA THR A 97 -5.37 2.71 -1.60
C THR A 97 -6.79 2.55 -2.11
N VAL A 98 -7.01 2.70 -3.42
CA VAL A 98 -8.35 2.53 -4.02
C VAL A 98 -8.84 1.11 -3.81
N GLY A 99 -7.99 0.10 -4.06
CA GLY A 99 -8.32 -1.31 -3.82
C GLY A 99 -8.76 -1.58 -2.39
N ALA A 100 -7.99 -1.09 -1.41
CA ALA A 100 -8.28 -1.30 0.02
C ALA A 100 -9.57 -0.61 0.49
N LEU A 101 -9.89 0.58 -0.04
CA LEU A 101 -11.07 1.33 0.37
C LEU A 101 -12.34 0.90 -0.37
N THR A 102 -12.26 0.62 -1.67
CA THR A 102 -13.46 0.45 -2.52
C THR A 102 -13.69 -0.99 -2.97
N GLY A 103 -12.74 -1.89 -2.76
CA GLY A 103 -12.78 -3.26 -3.30
C GLY A 103 -12.59 -3.33 -4.83
N LYS A 104 -12.28 -2.22 -5.50
CA LYS A 104 -12.09 -2.19 -6.95
C LYS A 104 -10.64 -2.51 -7.32
N ALA A 105 -10.44 -3.58 -8.05
CA ALA A 105 -9.14 -3.92 -8.64
C ALA A 105 -8.87 -3.01 -9.86
N VAL A 106 -8.16 -1.90 -9.63
CA VAL A 106 -7.81 -0.94 -10.67
C VAL A 106 -6.50 -1.35 -11.33
N PRO A 107 -6.46 -1.61 -12.65
CA PRO A 107 -5.21 -1.87 -13.36
C PRO A 107 -4.25 -0.68 -13.24
N VAL A 108 -2.95 -0.97 -13.06
CA VAL A 108 -1.92 0.09 -12.96
C VAL A 108 -1.87 0.97 -14.21
N LYS A 109 -2.17 0.38 -15.39
CA LYS A 109 -2.29 1.13 -16.65
C LYS A 109 -3.38 2.20 -16.58
N ASP A 110 -4.54 1.87 -16.03
CA ASP A 110 -5.67 2.81 -15.94
C ASP A 110 -5.38 3.90 -14.91
N MET A 111 -4.74 3.56 -13.80
CA MET A 111 -4.26 4.54 -12.81
C MET A 111 -3.21 5.48 -13.41
N ARG A 112 -2.30 4.97 -14.26
CA ARG A 112 -1.33 5.79 -15.00
C ARG A 112 -2.04 6.77 -15.93
N ASP A 113 -3.00 6.31 -16.70
CA ASP A 113 -3.75 7.15 -17.65
C ASP A 113 -4.54 8.22 -16.89
N LEU A 114 -5.12 7.87 -15.74
CA LEU A 114 -5.77 8.82 -14.84
C LEU A 114 -4.80 9.90 -14.34
N ALA A 115 -3.61 9.50 -13.88
CA ALA A 115 -2.60 10.41 -13.37
C ALA A 115 -2.07 11.37 -14.45
N ILE A 116 -1.87 10.88 -15.67
CA ILE A 116 -1.47 11.70 -16.82
C ILE A 116 -2.59 12.69 -17.17
N SER A 117 -3.84 12.22 -17.29
CA SER A 117 -4.98 13.04 -17.70
C SER A 117 -5.29 14.18 -16.72
N CYS A 118 -5.01 14.01 -15.43
CA CYS A 118 -5.22 15.05 -14.43
C CYS A 118 -3.95 15.91 -14.16
N GLY A 119 -2.88 15.71 -14.92
CA GLY A 119 -1.62 16.43 -14.76
C GLY A 119 -0.86 16.11 -13.48
N ALA A 120 -1.14 14.95 -12.87
CA ALA A 120 -0.43 14.50 -11.67
C ALA A 120 0.96 13.93 -11.99
N ARG A 121 1.26 13.59 -13.25
CA ARG A 121 2.61 13.16 -13.65
C ARG A 121 3.52 14.36 -13.82
N VAL A 122 4.54 14.45 -12.99
CA VAL A 122 5.52 15.56 -12.98
C VAL A 122 6.94 15.00 -13.08
N SER A 123 7.94 15.86 -13.37
CA SER A 123 9.34 15.47 -13.52
C SER A 123 9.88 14.70 -12.30
N GLY A 124 9.50 15.12 -11.09
CA GLY A 124 9.91 14.48 -9.83
C GLY A 124 9.10 13.24 -9.39
N GLY A 125 8.21 12.72 -10.24
CA GLY A 125 7.37 11.59 -9.89
C GLY A 125 5.87 11.88 -10.02
N THR A 126 5.11 11.81 -8.93
CA THR A 126 3.67 12.04 -8.90
C THR A 126 3.33 13.21 -7.98
N ASP A 127 2.62 14.21 -8.49
CA ASP A 127 1.93 15.22 -7.67
C ASP A 127 0.74 14.52 -6.99
N MET A 128 0.96 14.14 -5.74
CA MET A 128 -0.02 13.33 -5.00
C MET A 128 -1.28 14.14 -4.67
N LYS A 129 -1.17 15.47 -4.51
CA LYS A 129 -2.37 16.29 -4.28
C LYS A 129 -3.32 16.22 -5.48
N ARG A 130 -2.81 16.45 -6.69
CA ARG A 130 -3.61 16.36 -7.93
C ARG A 130 -4.19 14.95 -8.11
N LEU A 131 -3.39 13.93 -7.85
CA LEU A 131 -3.86 12.55 -7.98
C LEU A 131 -4.96 12.25 -6.95
N THR A 132 -4.78 12.57 -5.67
CA THR A 132 -5.81 12.31 -4.64
C THR A 132 -7.09 13.10 -4.88
N ASP A 133 -7.03 14.36 -5.32
CA ASP A 133 -8.19 15.14 -5.72
C ASP A 133 -8.98 14.43 -6.85
N ARG A 134 -8.27 13.84 -7.81
CA ARG A 134 -8.87 13.05 -8.89
C ARG A 134 -9.44 11.72 -8.41
N LEU A 135 -8.73 11.01 -7.53
CA LEU A 135 -9.22 9.76 -6.92
C LEU A 135 -10.52 9.98 -6.15
N CYS A 136 -10.60 11.05 -5.36
CA CYS A 136 -11.80 11.40 -4.61
C CYS A 136 -13.02 11.57 -5.55
N LYS A 137 -12.85 12.28 -6.66
CA LYS A 137 -13.91 12.48 -7.66
C LYS A 137 -14.28 11.20 -8.40
N THR A 138 -13.28 10.36 -8.74
CA THR A 138 -13.49 9.17 -9.58
C THR A 138 -14.08 7.99 -8.81
N TYR A 139 -13.69 7.85 -7.55
CA TYR A 139 -14.01 6.67 -6.74
C TYR A 139 -14.93 6.97 -5.53
N GLY A 140 -15.39 8.22 -5.38
CA GLY A 140 -16.26 8.61 -4.26
C GLY A 140 -15.53 8.56 -2.92
N LEU A 141 -14.25 8.97 -2.90
CA LEU A 141 -13.43 9.02 -1.69
C LEU A 141 -13.35 10.43 -1.14
N LYS A 142 -12.96 10.55 0.11
CA LYS A 142 -12.53 11.81 0.74
C LYS A 142 -11.05 11.73 1.08
N CYS A 143 -10.36 12.86 1.03
CA CYS A 143 -8.94 12.98 1.38
C CYS A 143 -8.73 14.21 2.26
N THR A 144 -8.10 14.01 3.40
CA THR A 144 -7.60 15.08 4.29
C THR A 144 -6.09 15.02 4.36
N GLN A 145 -5.43 16.16 4.36
CA GLN A 145 -3.97 16.27 4.47
C GLN A 145 -3.58 16.52 5.92
N SER A 146 -2.53 15.85 6.38
CA SER A 146 -2.02 16.00 7.75
C SER A 146 -0.51 15.93 7.83
N ASN A 147 0.04 16.50 8.91
CA ASN A 147 1.45 16.36 9.31
C ASN A 147 1.58 15.77 10.71
N GLN A 148 0.49 15.32 11.30
CA GLN A 148 0.44 14.82 12.67
C GLN A 148 0.30 13.30 12.68
N LEU A 149 1.25 12.62 13.32
CA LEU A 149 1.23 11.17 13.49
C LEU A 149 -0.05 10.69 14.22
N SER A 150 -0.52 11.44 15.21
CA SER A 150 -1.75 11.11 15.93
C SER A 150 -2.98 11.06 15.02
N GLN A 151 -3.09 12.01 14.06
CA GLN A 151 -4.18 12.00 13.07
C GLN A 151 -4.06 10.83 12.10
N LEU A 152 -2.84 10.44 11.71
CA LEU A 152 -2.62 9.23 10.93
C LEU A 152 -3.13 8.00 11.69
N THR A 153 -2.69 7.82 12.95
CA THR A 153 -3.06 6.64 13.75
C THR A 153 -4.57 6.57 13.95
N GLU A 154 -5.20 7.66 14.39
CA GLU A 154 -6.65 7.75 14.56
C GLU A 154 -7.42 7.44 13.26
N HIS A 155 -6.91 7.92 12.10
CA HIS A 155 -7.53 7.65 10.81
C HIS A 155 -7.47 6.16 10.43
N LEU A 156 -6.34 5.51 10.68
CA LEU A 156 -6.17 4.07 10.43
C LEU A 156 -7.03 3.21 11.37
N GLU A 157 -7.17 3.59 12.65
CA GLU A 157 -8.04 2.92 13.61
C GLU A 157 -9.51 2.97 13.21
N LYS A 158 -9.93 4.05 12.53
CA LYS A 158 -11.27 4.20 11.93
C LYS A 158 -11.44 3.48 10.59
N GLY A 159 -10.47 2.67 10.17
CA GLY A 159 -10.52 1.90 8.92
C GLY A 159 -10.14 2.67 7.66
N GLY A 160 -9.62 3.88 7.80
CA GLY A 160 -9.05 4.64 6.69
C GLY A 160 -7.70 4.09 6.23
N VAL A 161 -7.19 4.63 5.13
CA VAL A 161 -5.88 4.32 4.54
C VAL A 161 -5.14 5.62 4.29
N ALA A 162 -3.81 5.61 4.41
CA ALA A 162 -3.04 6.81 4.16
C ALA A 162 -1.90 6.60 3.15
N ILE A 163 -1.72 7.54 2.23
CA ILE A 163 -0.51 7.63 1.41
C ILE A 163 0.47 8.55 2.14
N CYS A 164 1.62 7.98 2.52
CA CYS A 164 2.64 8.65 3.31
C CYS A 164 3.78 9.12 2.39
N ASN A 165 4.13 10.40 2.50
CA ASN A 165 5.12 11.08 1.66
C ASN A 165 6.47 11.08 2.37
N THR A 166 7.34 10.13 2.05
CA THR A 166 8.67 10.02 2.66
C THR A 166 9.68 10.98 2.00
N ALA A 167 10.58 11.52 2.81
CA ALA A 167 11.52 12.56 2.40
C ALA A 167 12.87 12.02 1.89
N GLY A 168 13.02 10.70 1.80
CA GLY A 168 14.26 10.09 1.34
C GLY A 168 15.37 10.08 2.39
N LYS A 169 15.02 10.01 3.68
CA LYS A 169 16.00 9.97 4.80
C LYS A 169 16.62 8.59 5.00
N GLY A 170 16.42 7.69 4.03
CA GLY A 170 17.08 6.40 3.97
C GLY A 170 16.37 5.24 4.70
N MET A 171 15.21 5.44 5.32
CA MET A 171 14.44 4.32 5.87
C MET A 171 13.69 3.58 4.75
N PHE A 172 12.79 4.28 4.04
CA PHE A 172 11.99 3.70 2.96
C PHE A 172 12.61 3.93 1.58
N SER A 173 13.34 5.03 1.40
CA SER A 173 14.04 5.38 0.16
C SER A 173 15.18 6.35 0.44
N THR A 174 16.09 6.53 -0.52
CA THR A 174 17.12 7.59 -0.52
C THR A 174 16.67 8.84 -1.28
N GLY A 175 15.57 8.75 -2.02
CA GLY A 175 14.88 9.87 -2.68
C GLY A 175 13.47 10.03 -2.15
N GLY A 176 12.72 11.01 -2.67
CA GLY A 176 11.28 11.12 -2.37
C GLY A 176 10.53 9.86 -2.78
N HIS A 177 9.62 9.39 -1.91
CA HIS A 177 8.90 8.15 -2.14
C HIS A 177 7.53 8.17 -1.47
N TYR A 178 6.59 7.35 -1.96
CA TYR A 178 5.30 7.14 -1.35
C TYR A 178 5.17 5.70 -0.87
N VAL A 179 4.72 5.53 0.37
CA VAL A 179 4.31 4.25 0.94
C VAL A 179 2.86 4.35 1.41
N VAL A 180 2.15 3.25 1.54
CA VAL A 180 0.75 3.23 1.97
C VAL A 180 0.66 2.64 3.37
N ALA A 181 0.10 3.37 4.32
CA ALA A 181 -0.31 2.84 5.61
C ALA A 181 -1.72 2.26 5.47
N LEU A 182 -1.83 0.93 5.58
CA LEU A 182 -3.06 0.16 5.38
C LEU A 182 -3.87 -0.01 6.67
N GLY A 183 -3.23 0.11 7.84
CA GLY A 183 -3.83 -0.09 9.15
C GLY A 183 -2.80 -0.52 10.18
N MET A 184 -3.30 -1.12 11.27
CA MET A 184 -2.48 -1.65 12.36
C MET A 184 -2.48 -3.18 12.34
N LEU A 185 -1.35 -3.78 12.73
CA LEU A 185 -1.19 -5.22 12.91
C LEU A 185 -0.20 -5.48 14.04
N ASP A 186 -0.61 -6.22 15.07
CA ASP A 186 0.16 -6.47 16.30
C ASP A 186 0.72 -5.16 16.93
N GLY A 187 -0.09 -4.10 16.93
CA GLY A 187 0.28 -2.78 17.48
C GLY A 187 1.30 -1.99 16.64
N LYS A 188 1.65 -2.44 15.45
CA LYS A 188 2.53 -1.76 14.50
C LYS A 188 1.76 -1.24 13.30
N LEU A 189 2.26 -0.18 12.67
CA LEU A 189 1.77 0.23 11.35
C LEU A 189 2.09 -0.86 10.33
N CYS A 190 1.09 -1.25 9.55
CA CYS A 190 1.24 -2.14 8.40
C CYS A 190 1.30 -1.31 7.12
N LEU A 191 2.44 -1.39 6.42
CA LEU A 191 2.71 -0.56 5.26
C LEU A 191 2.87 -1.41 3.99
N ALA A 192 2.37 -0.90 2.87
CA ALA A 192 2.74 -1.35 1.53
C ALA A 192 3.78 -0.38 0.95
N ASP A 193 4.93 -0.90 0.56
CA ASP A 193 6.01 -0.13 -0.10
C ASP A 193 6.04 -0.49 -1.59
N PRO A 194 5.53 0.37 -2.50
CA PRO A 194 5.52 0.08 -3.93
C PRO A 194 6.90 -0.18 -4.56
N GLY A 195 7.95 0.32 -3.94
CA GLY A 195 9.33 0.10 -4.37
C GLY A 195 10.05 -1.02 -3.61
N LEU A 196 9.32 -2.01 -3.06
CA LEU A 196 9.91 -3.15 -2.36
C LEU A 196 10.67 -4.05 -3.35
N TYR A 197 11.90 -4.44 -2.97
CA TYR A 197 12.71 -5.43 -3.66
C TYR A 197 13.47 -6.29 -2.64
N ALA A 198 13.95 -7.44 -3.08
CA ALA A 198 14.69 -8.36 -2.22
C ALA A 198 15.92 -7.67 -1.60
N GLY A 199 16.05 -7.71 -0.28
CA GLY A 199 17.16 -7.09 0.44
C GLY A 199 17.01 -5.58 0.70
N LYS A 200 15.97 -4.89 0.26
CA LYS A 200 15.77 -3.45 0.51
C LYS A 200 15.89 -3.08 1.99
N TYR A 201 15.41 -3.93 2.87
CA TYR A 201 15.41 -3.74 4.33
C TYR A 201 16.46 -4.58 5.05
N SER A 202 17.56 -4.97 4.37
CA SER A 202 18.60 -5.87 4.92
C SER A 202 19.68 -5.17 5.75
N THR A 203 19.84 -3.84 5.69
CA THR A 203 20.82 -3.12 6.52
C THR A 203 20.46 -3.19 8.00
N ALA A 204 21.44 -3.14 8.90
CA ALA A 204 21.23 -3.20 10.35
C ALA A 204 20.18 -2.17 10.82
N ARG A 205 20.31 -0.91 10.38
CA ARG A 205 19.33 0.17 10.70
C ARG A 205 17.92 -0.17 10.28
N ARG A 206 17.71 -0.66 9.04
CA ARG A 206 16.40 -0.98 8.51
C ARG A 206 15.80 -2.22 9.17
N LYS A 207 16.61 -3.27 9.39
CA LYS A 207 16.17 -4.49 10.11
C LYS A 207 15.71 -4.22 11.53
N ALA A 208 16.37 -3.28 12.24
CA ALA A 208 15.99 -2.91 13.60
C ALA A 208 14.63 -2.16 13.65
N ALA A 209 14.26 -1.45 12.59
CA ALA A 209 13.09 -0.56 12.57
C ALA A 209 11.90 -1.12 11.78
N VAL A 210 12.13 -2.04 10.82
CA VAL A 210 11.13 -2.54 9.89
C VAL A 210 11.19 -4.06 9.83
N LYS A 211 10.09 -4.72 10.18
CA LYS A 211 9.90 -6.16 9.95
C LYS A 211 9.20 -6.36 8.60
N VAL A 212 9.86 -7.09 7.71
CA VAL A 212 9.26 -7.49 6.43
C VAL A 212 8.46 -8.79 6.63
N SER A 213 7.20 -8.79 6.27
CA SER A 213 6.34 -9.97 6.25
C SER A 213 5.75 -10.17 4.84
N GLY A 214 6.38 -11.03 4.05
CA GLY A 214 6.02 -11.14 2.64
C GLY A 214 6.25 -9.84 1.88
N ASP A 215 5.18 -9.23 1.40
CA ASP A 215 5.21 -7.99 0.63
C ASP A 215 4.79 -6.76 1.45
N LEU A 216 4.43 -6.94 2.72
CA LEU A 216 4.06 -5.85 3.61
C LEU A 216 5.11 -5.66 4.71
N LEU A 217 5.13 -4.47 5.27
CA LEU A 217 6.09 -4.03 6.27
C LEU A 217 5.38 -3.72 7.58
N LEU A 218 6.00 -4.07 8.69
CA LEU A 218 5.55 -3.66 10.03
C LEU A 218 6.59 -2.74 10.65
N THR A 219 6.17 -1.58 11.14
CA THR A 219 7.05 -0.57 11.75
C THR A 219 6.33 0.27 12.78
N ASP A 220 7.08 0.98 13.62
CA ASP A 220 6.52 1.96 14.54
C ASP A 220 6.13 3.26 13.81
N GLY A 221 5.08 3.92 14.29
CA GLY A 221 4.65 5.21 13.75
C GLY A 221 5.76 6.26 13.77
N ALA A 222 6.55 6.31 14.84
CA ALA A 222 7.68 7.24 14.97
C ALA A 222 8.74 7.04 13.87
N THR A 223 9.00 5.78 13.46
CA THR A 223 9.92 5.47 12.36
C THR A 223 9.41 6.02 11.02
N LEU A 224 8.13 5.84 10.74
CA LEU A 224 7.50 6.40 9.53
C LEU A 224 7.50 7.92 9.57
N ASP A 225 7.05 8.51 10.67
CA ASP A 225 6.97 9.97 10.80
C ASP A 225 8.33 10.65 10.63
N ALA A 226 9.38 10.09 11.24
CA ALA A 226 10.75 10.60 11.08
C ALA A 226 11.22 10.63 9.63
N ASP A 227 10.82 9.64 8.81
CA ASP A 227 11.18 9.61 7.37
C ASP A 227 10.31 10.53 6.52
N CYS A 228 9.14 10.97 7.03
CA CYS A 228 8.25 11.94 6.39
C CYS A 228 8.58 13.41 6.76
N VAL A 229 9.38 13.66 7.80
CA VAL A 229 9.78 15.04 8.21
C VAL A 229 10.48 15.76 7.06
N GLY A 230 10.00 16.99 6.74
CA GLY A 230 10.47 17.77 5.60
C GLY A 230 9.57 17.65 4.36
N ARG A 231 8.51 16.86 4.43
CA ARG A 231 7.44 16.81 3.44
C ARG A 231 6.20 17.55 3.92
N TRP A 232 5.47 18.14 2.98
CA TRP A 232 4.21 18.83 3.22
C TRP A 232 3.22 18.52 2.09
N PRO A 233 2.08 17.84 2.37
CA PRO A 233 1.77 17.16 3.64
C PRO A 233 2.63 15.90 3.80
N ARG A 234 2.74 15.39 5.06
CA ARG A 234 3.35 14.09 5.36
C ARG A 234 2.40 12.95 4.97
N TYR A 235 1.10 13.17 5.20
CA TYR A 235 0.06 12.14 5.06
C TYR A 235 -1.11 12.65 4.23
N TYR A 236 -1.53 11.87 3.27
CA TYR A 236 -2.81 11.99 2.59
C TYR A 236 -3.72 10.91 3.20
N LEU A 237 -4.68 11.32 4.03
CA LEU A 237 -5.60 10.46 4.77
C LEU A 237 -6.85 10.23 3.91
N LEU A 238 -7.01 9.02 3.36
CA LEU A 238 -8.11 8.68 2.48
C LEU A 238 -9.12 7.76 3.16
N GLY A 239 -10.40 7.98 2.89
CA GLY A 239 -11.51 7.20 3.41
C GLY A 239 -12.71 7.25 2.49
N GLU A 240 -13.69 6.37 2.74
CA GLU A 240 -14.97 6.41 2.05
C GLU A 240 -15.76 7.67 2.47
N VAL A 241 -16.63 8.17 1.59
CA VAL A 241 -17.64 9.18 1.94
C VAL A 241 -18.78 8.42 2.61
N ASN A 242 -18.97 8.65 3.92
CA ASN A 242 -20.10 8.09 4.68
C ASN A 242 -21.39 8.80 4.27
#